data_0633fdd4513e13f48bebba6238464c0b
#
_entry.id   0633fdd4513e13f48bebba6238464c0b
#
_cell.length_a   1.000
_cell.length_b   1.000
_cell.length_c   1.000
_cell.angle_alpha   90.00
_cell.angle_beta   90.00
_cell.angle_gamma   90.00
#
_symmetry.space_group_name_H-M   'P 1'
#
loop_
_entity.id
_entity.type
_entity.pdbx_description
1 polymer ?
#
loop_
_entity_poly.entity_id
_entity_poly.type
_entity_poly.pdbx_seq_one_letter_code
_entity_poly.pdbx_strand_id
1 'polypeptide(L)'
;MRRPALLASLLALLIAACGPIGLQAHTISLAYKSGDTYRYALHVALKYTVGAQGLSVPINLDMSGKETVKVQSVDSTGTADLSINLTDLSVKTTVNGTTNTTTTTTTTTVEVKVGRDGRIVSVNGSAFGSSGSLPGMVGADGGLVSAILPDKPVKPGDTWTKSYDQTNPMHSTGAYHVTTDNKYLRDEKVGSVNTAVVESKINADLDLTFDLASLNGQGGSSLLPTSGGSAALKGMSMKGTTKSDVTTWIDLGARRIVKSHSTGTIDAMIDLNMAAGATTPGLSGPITFKGTQTLDMNPV
;
A
#
# COMPACT_ATOMS: atom_id res chain seq x y z
N MET A 1 49.66 47.74 -31.38
CA MET A 1 48.95 46.54 -31.73
C MET A 1 49.18 45.43 -30.68
N ARG A 2 48.39 45.30 -29.62
CA ARG A 2 48.49 44.24 -28.61
C ARG A 2 47.21 44.29 -27.70
N ARG A 3 45.99 43.92 -28.19
CA ARG A 3 44.80 43.86 -27.35
C ARG A 3 43.76 42.77 -27.75
N PRO A 4 44.12 41.56 -28.23
CA PRO A 4 43.16 40.49 -28.29
C PRO A 4 43.30 39.38 -27.23
N ALA A 5 44.39 39.35 -26.43
CA ALA A 5 44.65 38.23 -25.52
C ALA A 5 43.85 38.26 -24.21
N LEU A 6 43.33 39.41 -23.77
CA LEU A 6 42.56 39.54 -22.51
C LEU A 6 41.10 39.09 -22.61
N LEU A 7 40.49 39.15 -23.80
CA LEU A 7 39.09 38.70 -24.01
C LEU A 7 38.96 37.18 -24.07
N ALA A 8 39.97 36.46 -24.54
CA ALA A 8 39.96 34.99 -24.60
C ALA A 8 40.04 34.33 -23.21
N SER A 9 40.74 34.98 -22.26
CA SER A 9 40.87 34.46 -20.89
C SER A 9 39.57 34.58 -20.06
N LEU A 10 38.73 35.59 -20.34
CA LEU A 10 37.49 35.79 -19.62
C LEU A 10 36.38 34.77 -20.06
N LEU A 11 36.42 34.35 -21.33
CA LEU A 11 35.46 33.37 -21.86
C LEU A 11 35.77 31.96 -21.36
N ALA A 12 37.03 31.61 -21.13
CA ALA A 12 37.43 30.32 -20.59
C ALA A 12 37.07 30.13 -19.11
N LEU A 13 36.99 31.20 -18.32
CA LEU A 13 36.58 31.16 -16.92
C LEU A 13 35.07 30.98 -16.75
N LEU A 14 34.23 31.37 -17.71
CA LEU A 14 32.78 31.19 -17.66
C LEU A 14 32.34 29.75 -17.99
N ILE A 15 33.15 28.99 -18.72
CA ILE A 15 32.85 27.58 -19.05
C ILE A 15 33.26 26.65 -17.90
N ALA A 16 34.21 27.02 -17.07
CA ALA A 16 34.63 26.24 -15.91
C ALA A 16 33.63 26.30 -14.73
N ALA A 17 32.71 27.28 -14.72
CA ALA A 17 31.68 27.40 -13.68
C ALA A 17 30.43 26.50 -13.88
N CYS A 18 30.27 25.89 -15.07
CA CYS A 18 29.29 24.84 -15.34
C CYS A 18 29.96 23.46 -15.19
N GLY A 19 30.57 23.20 -14.04
CA GLY A 19 30.84 21.81 -13.64
C GLY A 19 29.51 21.06 -13.62
N PRO A 20 29.49 19.75 -13.94
CA PRO A 20 28.27 18.98 -13.84
C PRO A 20 27.74 19.20 -12.41
N ILE A 21 26.52 19.71 -12.29
CA ILE A 21 25.81 19.77 -11.01
C ILE A 21 25.68 18.29 -10.61
N GLY A 22 26.67 17.82 -9.83
CA GLY A 22 26.73 16.46 -9.36
C GLY A 22 25.47 16.25 -8.56
N LEU A 23 24.55 15.41 -9.06
CA LEU A 23 23.34 15.05 -8.35
C LEU A 23 23.75 14.53 -6.98
N GLN A 24 23.38 15.27 -5.93
CA GLN A 24 23.74 14.92 -4.57
C GLN A 24 23.07 13.59 -4.18
N ALA A 25 23.84 12.70 -3.58
CA ALA A 25 23.29 11.47 -3.03
C ALA A 25 22.58 11.76 -1.71
N HIS A 26 21.35 11.22 -1.55
CA HIS A 26 20.53 11.35 -0.36
C HIS A 26 20.36 9.99 0.33
N THR A 27 20.34 10.01 1.66
CA THR A 27 19.85 8.87 2.44
C THR A 27 18.33 8.92 2.46
N ILE A 28 17.69 8.10 1.63
CA ILE A 28 16.25 8.00 1.56
C ILE A 28 15.80 6.85 2.45
N SER A 29 15.26 7.15 3.61
CA SER A 29 14.67 6.18 4.54
C SER A 29 13.66 6.88 5.42
N LEU A 30 12.72 6.16 6.00
CA LEU A 30 11.81 6.72 6.98
C LEU A 30 12.52 6.90 8.34
N ALA A 31 12.23 8.01 9.01
CA ALA A 31 12.76 8.33 10.32
C ALA A 31 11.71 9.10 11.14
N TYR A 32 10.61 8.42 11.42
CA TYR A 32 9.53 8.93 12.23
C TYR A 32 10.01 9.29 13.65
N LYS A 33 9.33 10.26 14.28
CA LYS A 33 9.60 10.64 15.66
C LYS A 33 8.33 10.38 16.49
N SER A 34 8.49 9.76 17.65
CA SER A 34 7.38 9.53 18.57
C SER A 34 6.67 10.83 18.92
N GLY A 35 5.36 10.82 18.87
CA GLY A 35 4.49 11.97 19.11
C GLY A 35 4.12 12.78 17.86
N ASP A 36 4.82 12.62 16.74
CA ASP A 36 4.48 13.30 15.49
C ASP A 36 3.10 12.87 14.98
N THR A 37 2.44 13.79 14.30
CA THR A 37 1.13 13.55 13.69
C THR A 37 1.10 14.13 12.29
N TYR A 38 0.62 13.33 11.32
CA TYR A 38 0.49 13.71 9.91
C TYR A 38 -0.95 13.54 9.45
N ARG A 39 -1.38 14.35 8.49
CA ARG A 39 -2.76 14.32 7.95
C ARG A 39 -2.73 14.24 6.44
N TYR A 40 -3.62 13.39 5.92
CA TYR A 40 -3.75 13.15 4.48
C TYR A 40 -5.22 13.08 4.08
N ALA A 41 -5.49 13.44 2.83
CA ALA A 41 -6.69 13.04 2.12
C ALA A 41 -6.40 11.69 1.45
N LEU A 42 -7.27 10.71 1.69
CA LEU A 42 -7.19 9.37 1.14
C LEU A 42 -8.26 9.18 0.06
N HIS A 43 -7.88 8.58 -1.06
CA HIS A 43 -8.80 8.09 -2.08
C HIS A 43 -8.37 6.69 -2.54
N VAL A 44 -9.31 5.75 -2.56
CA VAL A 44 -9.10 4.37 -3.00
C VAL A 44 -10.18 3.99 -4.01
N ALA A 45 -9.77 3.54 -5.18
CA ALA A 45 -10.66 3.00 -6.20
C ALA A 45 -10.29 1.55 -6.49
N LEU A 46 -11.27 0.65 -6.37
CA LEU A 46 -11.12 -0.79 -6.59
C LEU A 46 -12.11 -1.23 -7.66
N LYS A 47 -11.64 -2.03 -8.62
CA LYS A 47 -12.49 -2.62 -9.66
C LYS A 47 -12.17 -4.09 -9.76
N TYR A 48 -13.05 -4.92 -9.28
CA TYR A 48 -12.87 -6.36 -9.21
C TYR A 48 -13.95 -7.12 -9.96
N THR A 49 -13.58 -8.30 -10.40
CA THR A 49 -14.49 -9.33 -10.89
C THR A 49 -14.31 -10.57 -10.03
N VAL A 50 -15.40 -10.99 -9.43
CA VAL A 50 -15.47 -12.23 -8.66
C VAL A 50 -16.15 -13.28 -9.52
N GLY A 51 -15.46 -14.39 -9.82
CA GLY A 51 -15.97 -15.49 -10.61
C GLY A 51 -16.18 -16.72 -9.75
N ALA A 52 -17.36 -17.35 -9.85
CA ALA A 52 -17.68 -18.65 -9.23
C ALA A 52 -18.62 -19.42 -10.14
N GLN A 53 -18.33 -20.70 -10.41
CA GLN A 53 -19.22 -21.61 -11.18
C GLN A 53 -19.72 -21.06 -12.53
N GLY A 54 -18.86 -20.35 -13.25
CA GLY A 54 -19.21 -19.73 -14.53
C GLY A 54 -19.99 -18.42 -14.44
N LEU A 55 -20.35 -18.00 -13.22
CA LEU A 55 -20.88 -16.65 -12.96
C LEU A 55 -19.73 -15.67 -12.76
N SER A 56 -19.95 -14.43 -13.17
CA SER A 56 -18.97 -13.36 -13.06
C SER A 56 -19.67 -12.10 -12.54
N VAL A 57 -19.25 -11.61 -11.39
CA VAL A 57 -19.84 -10.46 -10.71
C VAL A 57 -18.85 -9.32 -10.65
N PRO A 58 -19.06 -8.23 -11.40
CA PRO A 58 -18.25 -7.03 -11.29
C PRO A 58 -18.60 -6.25 -10.01
N ILE A 59 -17.55 -5.85 -9.28
CA ILE A 59 -17.64 -5.06 -8.07
C ILE A 59 -16.71 -3.85 -8.23
N ASN A 60 -17.26 -2.65 -8.14
CA ASN A 60 -16.49 -1.42 -8.06
C ASN A 60 -16.69 -0.80 -6.68
N LEU A 61 -15.59 -0.38 -6.06
CA LEU A 61 -15.60 0.36 -4.81
C LEU A 61 -14.79 1.64 -5.02
N ASP A 62 -15.36 2.75 -4.60
CA ASP A 62 -14.71 4.06 -4.57
C ASP A 62 -14.84 4.60 -3.16
N MET A 63 -13.72 4.85 -2.50
CA MET A 63 -13.67 5.30 -1.11
C MET A 63 -12.84 6.57 -1.02
N SER A 64 -13.34 7.54 -0.29
CA SER A 64 -12.60 8.75 0.05
C SER A 64 -12.75 9.05 1.55
N GLY A 65 -11.76 9.72 2.12
CA GLY A 65 -11.76 10.06 3.53
C GLY A 65 -10.55 10.87 3.94
N LYS A 66 -10.44 11.09 5.26
CA LYS A 66 -9.29 11.72 5.89
C LYS A 66 -8.52 10.68 6.70
N GLU A 67 -7.21 10.74 6.59
CA GLU A 67 -6.29 9.91 7.33
C GLU A 67 -5.45 10.77 8.27
N THR A 68 -5.39 10.37 9.54
CA THR A 68 -4.49 10.95 10.54
C THR A 68 -3.56 9.87 11.05
N VAL A 69 -2.29 10.00 10.73
CA VAL A 69 -1.21 9.10 11.18
C VAL A 69 -0.55 9.69 12.41
N LYS A 70 -0.60 8.99 13.54
CA LYS A 70 0.09 9.35 14.78
C LYS A 70 1.22 8.34 15.04
N VAL A 71 2.43 8.83 15.25
CA VAL A 71 3.57 8.01 15.64
C VAL A 71 3.49 7.73 17.13
N GLN A 72 3.19 6.51 17.51
CA GLN A 72 3.08 6.10 18.93
C GLN A 72 4.46 5.90 19.54
N SER A 73 5.30 5.14 18.86
CA SER A 73 6.66 4.85 19.30
C SER A 73 7.58 4.54 18.11
N VAL A 74 8.88 4.59 18.35
CA VAL A 74 9.91 4.16 17.41
C VAL A 74 10.91 3.33 18.19
N ASP A 75 11.20 2.13 17.73
CA ASP A 75 12.16 1.24 18.39
C ASP A 75 13.62 1.57 18.02
N SER A 76 14.56 0.83 18.63
CA SER A 76 16.00 1.03 18.41
C SER A 76 16.45 0.69 16.98
N THR A 77 15.68 -0.07 16.22
CA THR A 77 15.94 -0.38 14.79
C THR A 77 15.41 0.70 13.86
N GLY A 78 14.58 1.60 14.39
CA GLY A 78 13.87 2.66 13.65
C GLY A 78 12.55 2.19 13.06
N THR A 79 12.01 1.05 13.50
CA THR A 79 10.64 0.63 13.17
C THR A 79 9.66 1.49 13.96
N ALA A 80 8.74 2.12 13.25
CA ALA A 80 7.72 2.99 13.83
C ALA A 80 6.42 2.23 14.07
N ASP A 81 5.81 2.46 15.22
CA ASP A 81 4.47 2.02 15.59
C ASP A 81 3.51 3.20 15.32
N LEU A 82 2.63 3.03 14.33
CA LEU A 82 1.75 4.07 13.83
C LEU A 82 0.30 3.75 14.16
N SER A 83 -0.42 4.72 14.72
CA SER A 83 -1.88 4.68 14.85
C SER A 83 -2.47 5.50 13.72
N ILE A 84 -3.20 4.84 12.82
CA ILE A 84 -3.83 5.43 11.65
C ILE A 84 -5.32 5.54 11.91
N ASN A 85 -5.82 6.76 11.96
CA ASN A 85 -7.24 7.06 12.16
C ASN A 85 -7.85 7.50 10.82
N LEU A 86 -8.85 6.78 10.37
CA LEU A 86 -9.65 7.11 9.19
C LEU A 86 -10.96 7.75 9.64
N THR A 87 -11.28 8.92 9.11
CA THR A 87 -12.49 9.69 9.42
C THR A 87 -13.13 10.22 8.15
N ASP A 88 -14.38 10.66 8.26
CA ASP A 88 -15.16 11.23 7.15
C ASP A 88 -15.18 10.31 5.93
N LEU A 89 -15.35 9.00 6.16
CA LEU A 89 -15.32 8.01 5.10
C LEU A 89 -16.61 8.05 4.28
N SER A 90 -16.45 8.16 2.97
CA SER A 90 -17.49 7.96 1.97
C SER A 90 -17.13 6.75 1.12
N VAL A 91 -17.97 5.74 1.13
CA VAL A 91 -17.77 4.49 0.37
C VAL A 91 -18.92 4.31 -0.61
N LYS A 92 -18.59 4.31 -1.89
CA LYS A 92 -19.52 4.04 -2.98
C LYS A 92 -19.22 2.65 -3.54
N THR A 93 -20.16 1.73 -3.40
CA THR A 93 -20.05 0.36 -3.90
C THR A 93 -21.02 0.15 -5.05
N THR A 94 -20.56 -0.40 -6.16
CA THR A 94 -21.40 -0.79 -7.30
C THR A 94 -21.22 -2.28 -7.55
N VAL A 95 -22.33 -3.04 -7.49
CA VAL A 95 -22.37 -4.48 -7.76
C VAL A 95 -23.43 -4.73 -8.83
N ASN A 96 -23.07 -5.38 -9.92
CA ASN A 96 -23.96 -5.64 -11.05
C ASN A 96 -24.75 -4.39 -11.51
N GLY A 97 -24.09 -3.22 -11.55
CA GLY A 97 -24.70 -1.96 -11.97
C GLY A 97 -25.53 -1.26 -10.89
N THR A 98 -25.83 -1.90 -9.76
CA THR A 98 -26.53 -1.26 -8.64
C THR A 98 -25.51 -0.58 -7.71
N THR A 99 -25.72 0.70 -7.49
CA THR A 99 -24.83 1.52 -6.67
C THR A 99 -25.44 1.82 -5.32
N ASN A 100 -24.67 1.63 -4.26
CA ASN A 100 -24.95 2.07 -2.90
C ASN A 100 -23.84 3.00 -2.41
N THR A 101 -24.20 4.05 -1.68
CA THR A 101 -23.24 4.98 -1.05
C THR A 101 -23.49 5.02 0.44
N THR A 102 -22.44 4.79 1.21
CA THR A 102 -22.47 4.86 2.67
C THR A 102 -21.44 5.90 3.11
N THR A 103 -21.86 6.79 3.99
CA THR A 103 -20.97 7.75 4.64
C THR A 103 -20.94 7.46 6.14
N THR A 104 -19.77 7.55 6.75
CA THR A 104 -19.60 7.40 8.19
C THR A 104 -18.65 8.45 8.73
N THR A 105 -19.02 9.03 9.87
CA THR A 105 -18.15 9.90 10.66
C THR A 105 -17.44 9.15 11.79
N THR A 106 -17.75 7.85 11.94
CA THR A 106 -17.08 7.01 12.94
C THR A 106 -15.61 6.85 12.60
N THR A 107 -14.75 7.08 13.57
CA THR A 107 -13.31 6.86 13.41
C THR A 107 -13.01 5.37 13.38
N THR A 108 -12.32 4.95 12.35
CA THR A 108 -11.72 3.61 12.26
C THR A 108 -10.24 3.71 12.55
N THR A 109 -9.74 2.94 13.51
CA THR A 109 -8.32 2.95 13.90
C THR A 109 -7.63 1.67 13.46
N VAL A 110 -6.44 1.82 12.88
CA VAL A 110 -5.53 0.74 12.47
C VAL A 110 -4.17 1.01 13.07
N GLU A 111 -3.60 0.00 13.71
CA GLU A 111 -2.23 0.05 14.20
C GLU A 111 -1.29 -0.64 13.20
N VAL A 112 -0.26 0.07 12.76
CA VAL A 112 0.67 -0.42 11.72
C VAL A 112 2.10 -0.24 12.20
N LYS A 113 2.92 -1.30 12.07
CA LYS A 113 4.37 -1.19 12.26
C LYS A 113 5.05 -1.08 10.91
N VAL A 114 5.85 -0.01 10.73
CA VAL A 114 6.54 0.31 9.47
C VAL A 114 8.04 0.40 9.71
N GLY A 115 8.80 -0.35 8.92
CA GLY A 115 10.26 -0.30 8.93
C GLY A 115 10.81 0.98 8.28
N ARG A 116 12.09 1.27 8.53
CA ARG A 116 12.80 2.43 7.93
C ARG A 116 12.86 2.37 6.40
N ASP A 117 12.76 1.20 5.82
CA ASP A 117 12.76 0.95 4.38
C ASP A 117 11.34 0.98 3.77
N GLY A 118 10.32 1.31 4.57
CA GLY A 118 8.93 1.42 4.12
C GLY A 118 8.14 0.11 4.20
N ARG A 119 8.78 -1.03 4.54
CA ARG A 119 8.05 -2.30 4.68
C ARG A 119 7.09 -2.27 5.85
N ILE A 120 5.90 -2.83 5.65
CA ILE A 120 4.96 -3.08 6.73
C ILE A 120 5.39 -4.35 7.47
N VAL A 121 5.62 -4.23 8.77
CA VAL A 121 6.02 -5.33 9.65
C VAL A 121 4.81 -6.04 10.22
N SER A 122 3.79 -5.28 10.62
CA SER A 122 2.51 -5.82 11.11
C SER A 122 1.38 -4.82 10.96
N VAL A 123 0.15 -5.33 10.90
CA VAL A 123 -1.10 -4.54 10.92
C VAL A 123 -2.03 -5.15 11.95
N ASN A 124 -2.52 -4.35 12.89
CA ASN A 124 -3.50 -4.72 13.90
C ASN A 124 -4.70 -3.78 13.80
N GLY A 125 -5.91 -4.32 13.93
CA GLY A 125 -7.15 -3.54 13.89
C GLY A 125 -7.98 -3.82 12.63
N SER A 126 -9.21 -3.31 12.63
CA SER A 126 -10.15 -3.47 11.52
C SER A 126 -9.92 -2.34 10.51
N ALA A 127 -9.01 -2.52 9.57
CA ALA A 127 -8.62 -1.49 8.60
C ALA A 127 -9.79 -0.97 7.76
N PHE A 128 -10.76 -1.80 7.45
CA PHE A 128 -11.89 -1.45 6.59
C PHE A 128 -13.17 -2.14 7.05
N GLY A 129 -13.59 -1.86 8.30
CA GLY A 129 -14.91 -2.18 8.79
C GLY A 129 -15.30 -3.66 8.76
N SER A 130 -16.18 -4.03 9.67
CA SER A 130 -16.84 -5.33 9.79
C SER A 130 -17.73 -5.71 8.60
N SER A 131 -17.73 -4.93 7.53
CA SER A 131 -18.59 -5.12 6.37
C SER A 131 -17.78 -5.27 5.08
N GLY A 132 -17.06 -6.40 4.94
CA GLY A 132 -16.80 -6.88 3.61
C GLY A 132 -15.44 -6.63 2.99
N SER A 133 -14.40 -6.34 3.73
CA SER A 133 -13.06 -6.35 3.14
C SER A 133 -12.58 -7.76 2.90
N LEU A 134 -12.56 -8.17 1.62
CA LEU A 134 -11.89 -9.40 1.25
C LEU A 134 -10.40 -9.28 1.63
N PRO A 135 -9.84 -10.30 2.29
CA PRO A 135 -8.40 -10.37 2.50
C PRO A 135 -7.67 -10.23 1.16
N GLY A 136 -6.70 -9.31 1.08
CA GLY A 136 -5.99 -9.02 -0.18
C GLY A 136 -6.53 -7.84 -1.00
N MET A 137 -7.62 -7.19 -0.58
CA MET A 137 -8.14 -5.95 -1.23
C MET A 137 -7.28 -4.72 -0.97
N VAL A 138 -6.47 -4.75 0.03
CA VAL A 138 -5.37 -3.81 0.23
C VAL A 138 -4.17 -4.55 -0.31
N GLY A 139 -3.47 -4.05 -1.30
CA GLY A 139 -2.44 -4.80 -2.04
C GLY A 139 -1.56 -5.68 -1.16
N ALA A 140 -0.78 -6.58 -1.72
CA ALA A 140 0.09 -7.51 -0.97
C ALA A 140 0.94 -6.83 0.11
N ASP A 141 1.04 -5.55 0.02
CA ASP A 141 1.73 -4.60 0.86
C ASP A 141 0.82 -3.84 1.83
N GLY A 142 -0.47 -4.17 1.91
CA GLY A 142 -1.41 -3.56 2.85
C GLY A 142 -1.99 -2.21 2.42
N GLY A 143 -1.78 -1.73 1.17
CA GLY A 143 -2.34 -0.48 0.62
C GLY A 143 -1.91 0.81 1.33
N LEU A 144 -1.20 0.70 2.44
CA LEU A 144 -0.66 1.81 3.22
C LEU A 144 0.77 2.16 2.80
N VAL A 145 1.24 1.75 1.62
CA VAL A 145 2.64 1.53 1.35
C VAL A 145 3.29 2.69 0.67
N SER A 146 4.42 2.98 1.22
CA SER A 146 5.48 3.70 0.54
C SER A 146 6.25 2.79 -0.41
N ALA A 147 6.93 3.40 -1.39
CA ALA A 147 7.98 2.71 -2.12
C ALA A 147 8.98 2.05 -1.16
N ILE A 148 9.56 0.93 -1.57
CA ILE A 148 10.58 0.24 -0.78
C ILE A 148 11.91 0.97 -0.93
N LEU A 149 12.47 1.44 0.18
CA LEU A 149 13.58 2.38 0.22
C LEU A 149 14.95 1.69 0.24
N PRO A 150 16.02 2.38 -0.23
CA PRO A 150 17.37 1.82 -0.32
C PRO A 150 18.07 1.74 1.04
N ASP A 151 19.04 0.81 1.16
CA ASP A 151 19.88 0.67 2.36
C ASP A 151 21.06 1.66 2.41
N LYS A 152 21.38 2.28 1.29
CA LYS A 152 22.53 3.19 1.12
C LYS A 152 22.10 4.48 0.44
N PRO A 153 22.90 5.56 0.56
CA PRO A 153 22.62 6.79 -0.16
C PRO A 153 22.54 6.58 -1.67
N VAL A 154 21.57 7.22 -2.30
CA VAL A 154 21.27 7.16 -3.74
C VAL A 154 21.09 8.57 -4.29
N LYS A 155 21.25 8.73 -5.58
CA LYS A 155 21.01 9.98 -6.33
C LYS A 155 19.91 9.75 -7.38
N PRO A 156 19.29 10.80 -7.89
CA PRO A 156 18.32 10.68 -8.97
C PRO A 156 18.88 9.88 -10.15
N GLY A 157 18.09 8.90 -10.61
CA GLY A 157 18.45 7.93 -11.64
C GLY A 157 18.92 6.58 -11.10
N ASP A 158 19.38 6.50 -9.85
CA ASP A 158 19.81 5.23 -9.25
C ASP A 158 18.64 4.26 -9.07
N THR A 159 18.93 2.97 -9.18
CA THR A 159 17.99 1.86 -9.03
C THR A 159 18.48 0.86 -7.99
N TRP A 160 17.54 0.14 -7.37
CA TRP A 160 17.83 -0.99 -6.48
C TRP A 160 16.69 -1.99 -6.50
N THR A 161 17.02 -3.26 -6.28
CA THR A 161 16.05 -4.35 -6.17
C THR A 161 16.06 -4.89 -4.74
N LYS A 162 14.90 -5.24 -4.23
CA LYS A 162 14.75 -5.98 -2.96
C LYS A 162 13.88 -7.21 -3.17
N SER A 163 14.20 -8.26 -2.41
CA SER A 163 13.42 -9.51 -2.37
C SER A 163 13.35 -9.96 -0.92
N TYR A 164 12.15 -10.29 -0.44
CA TYR A 164 11.93 -10.72 0.93
C TYR A 164 10.64 -11.52 1.06
N ASP A 165 10.59 -12.35 2.08
CA ASP A 165 9.36 -13.02 2.49
C ASP A 165 8.62 -12.13 3.48
N GLN A 166 7.37 -11.82 3.16
CA GLN A 166 6.48 -11.07 4.00
C GLN A 166 5.54 -12.03 4.72
N THR A 167 5.62 -12.07 6.03
CA THR A 167 4.58 -12.74 6.84
C THR A 167 3.27 -12.00 6.63
N ASN A 168 2.16 -12.72 6.57
CA ASN A 168 0.87 -12.07 6.41
C ASN A 168 0.62 -11.13 7.60
N PRO A 169 0.52 -9.81 7.38
CA PRO A 169 0.36 -8.84 8.46
C PRO A 169 -1.02 -8.90 9.14
N MET A 170 -1.99 -9.64 8.57
CA MET A 170 -3.39 -9.69 9.02
C MET A 170 -3.73 -10.94 9.84
N HIS A 171 -2.81 -11.44 10.66
CA HIS A 171 -3.02 -12.62 11.53
C HIS A 171 -3.47 -13.92 10.82
N SER A 172 -3.18 -14.06 9.54
CA SER A 172 -3.34 -15.32 8.82
C SER A 172 -2.04 -16.13 8.84
N THR A 173 -2.12 -17.41 8.60
CA THR A 173 -0.93 -18.24 8.38
C THR A 173 -0.49 -18.14 6.92
N GLY A 174 0.80 -18.25 6.69
CA GLY A 174 1.42 -18.17 5.39
C GLY A 174 2.34 -16.96 5.26
N ALA A 175 3.18 -17.02 4.28
CA ALA A 175 4.05 -15.94 3.85
C ALA A 175 3.87 -15.77 2.34
N TYR A 176 4.15 -14.59 1.84
CA TYR A 176 4.23 -14.35 0.41
C TYR A 176 5.58 -13.75 0.07
N HIS A 177 6.10 -14.17 -1.07
CA HIS A 177 7.37 -13.68 -1.58
C HIS A 177 7.15 -12.37 -2.32
N VAL A 178 7.89 -11.33 -1.93
CA VAL A 178 7.82 -10.00 -2.52
C VAL A 178 9.13 -9.69 -3.23
N THR A 179 9.03 -9.25 -4.48
CA THR A 179 10.15 -8.68 -5.22
C THR A 179 9.81 -7.24 -5.61
N THR A 180 10.79 -6.34 -5.51
CA THR A 180 10.60 -4.94 -5.87
C THR A 180 11.74 -4.43 -6.72
N ASP A 181 11.40 -3.73 -7.82
CA ASP A 181 12.34 -2.94 -8.62
C ASP A 181 12.06 -1.47 -8.35
N ASN A 182 13.06 -0.77 -7.84
CA ASN A 182 12.90 0.57 -7.33
C ASN A 182 13.81 1.55 -8.06
N LYS A 183 13.36 2.80 -8.16
CA LYS A 183 14.10 3.88 -8.80
C LYS A 183 13.89 5.21 -8.07
N TYR A 184 14.97 5.92 -7.79
CA TYR A 184 14.92 7.32 -7.43
C TYR A 184 14.75 8.16 -8.69
N LEU A 185 13.57 8.71 -8.90
CA LEU A 185 13.24 9.44 -10.14
C LEU A 185 13.88 10.83 -10.16
N ARG A 186 13.63 11.64 -9.13
CA ARG A 186 14.04 13.04 -9.05
C ARG A 186 13.78 13.65 -7.68
N ASP A 187 14.35 14.80 -7.42
CA ASP A 187 13.90 15.72 -6.39
C ASP A 187 12.68 16.51 -6.90
N GLU A 188 11.71 16.76 -6.03
CA GLU A 188 10.52 17.54 -6.35
C GLU A 188 10.02 18.27 -5.10
N LYS A 189 9.39 19.42 -5.28
CA LYS A 189 8.71 20.11 -4.18
C LYS A 189 7.23 19.75 -4.14
N VAL A 190 6.74 19.36 -2.96
CA VAL A 190 5.32 19.24 -2.65
C VAL A 190 4.96 20.36 -1.68
N GLY A 191 4.32 21.42 -2.19
CA GLY A 191 4.18 22.67 -1.46
C GLY A 191 5.56 23.28 -1.16
N SER A 192 5.88 23.50 0.14
CA SER A 192 7.17 23.99 0.60
C SER A 192 8.19 22.88 0.92
N VAL A 193 7.80 21.61 0.87
CA VAL A 193 8.62 20.46 1.28
C VAL A 193 9.48 19.97 0.12
N ASN A 194 10.80 19.85 0.30
CA ASN A 194 11.68 19.19 -0.65
C ASN A 194 11.56 17.68 -0.48
N THR A 195 11.22 16.97 -1.53
CA THR A 195 11.00 15.53 -1.50
C THR A 195 11.86 14.78 -2.50
N ALA A 196 12.23 13.56 -2.15
CA ALA A 196 12.68 12.54 -3.09
C ALA A 196 11.47 11.81 -3.65
N VAL A 197 11.38 11.69 -4.96
CA VAL A 197 10.35 10.91 -5.66
C VAL A 197 10.90 9.53 -5.97
N VAL A 198 10.36 8.51 -5.32
CA VAL A 198 10.77 7.11 -5.50
C VAL A 198 9.63 6.33 -6.13
N GLU A 199 9.95 5.58 -7.18
CA GLU A 199 9.06 4.60 -7.80
C GLU A 199 9.47 3.20 -7.36
N SER A 200 8.49 2.35 -7.05
CA SER A 200 8.66 0.93 -6.78
C SER A 200 7.67 0.11 -7.60
N LYS A 201 8.17 -0.86 -8.36
CA LYS A 201 7.37 -1.91 -9.00
C LYS A 201 7.42 -3.13 -8.10
N ILE A 202 6.29 -3.48 -7.53
CA ILE A 202 6.18 -4.53 -6.52
C ILE A 202 5.44 -5.72 -7.14
N ASN A 203 6.02 -6.90 -7.02
CA ASN A 203 5.38 -8.16 -7.39
C ASN A 203 5.34 -9.05 -6.16
N ALA A 204 4.20 -9.66 -5.90
CA ALA A 204 4.07 -10.62 -4.81
C ALA A 204 3.29 -11.86 -5.25
N ASP A 205 3.84 -13.03 -4.89
CA ASP A 205 3.19 -14.33 -5.05
C ASP A 205 2.46 -14.67 -3.76
N LEU A 206 1.13 -14.75 -3.83
CA LEU A 206 0.26 -14.98 -2.68
C LEU A 206 0.08 -16.49 -2.43
N ASP A 207 0.31 -16.94 -1.20
CA ASP A 207 -0.11 -18.24 -0.69
C ASP A 207 -0.52 -18.08 0.77
N LEU A 208 -1.78 -17.71 0.98
CA LEU A 208 -2.33 -17.28 2.26
C LEU A 208 -3.43 -18.24 2.70
N THR A 209 -3.44 -18.56 3.99
CA THR A 209 -4.53 -19.33 4.61
C THR A 209 -5.12 -18.51 5.76
N PHE A 210 -6.43 -18.39 5.77
CA PHE A 210 -7.20 -17.67 6.78
C PHE A 210 -8.04 -18.64 7.57
N ASP A 211 -7.89 -18.64 8.89
CA ASP A 211 -8.77 -19.35 9.80
C ASP A 211 -9.92 -18.43 10.22
N LEU A 212 -11.16 -18.80 9.88
CA LEU A 212 -12.32 -18.00 10.22
C LEU A 212 -12.61 -17.95 11.73
N ALA A 213 -12.14 -18.93 12.50
CA ALA A 213 -12.25 -18.87 13.95
C ALA A 213 -11.47 -17.67 14.53
N SER A 214 -10.34 -17.35 13.93
CA SER A 214 -9.54 -16.18 14.32
C SER A 214 -10.17 -14.84 13.89
N LEU A 215 -10.99 -14.82 12.83
CA LEU A 215 -11.69 -13.65 12.33
C LEU A 215 -12.98 -13.34 13.08
N ASN A 216 -13.65 -14.35 13.65
CA ASN A 216 -14.90 -14.18 14.41
C ASN A 216 -14.74 -13.33 15.68
N GLY A 217 -13.55 -13.27 16.26
CA GLY A 217 -13.23 -12.40 17.41
C GLY A 217 -13.13 -10.91 17.06
N GLN A 218 -13.05 -10.54 15.78
CA GLN A 218 -12.84 -9.18 15.31
C GLN A 218 -13.98 -8.59 14.45
N GLY A 219 -15.18 -9.15 14.50
CA GLY A 219 -16.36 -8.63 13.78
C GLY A 219 -16.44 -9.07 12.31
N GLY A 220 -15.67 -10.07 11.88
CA GLY A 220 -15.58 -10.54 10.49
C GLY A 220 -16.75 -11.39 9.97
N SER A 221 -17.85 -11.56 10.73
CA SER A 221 -18.95 -12.46 10.39
C SER A 221 -19.91 -11.97 9.29
N SER A 222 -19.67 -10.80 8.69
CA SER A 222 -20.62 -10.17 7.74
C SER A 222 -20.35 -10.43 6.26
N LEU A 223 -19.29 -11.16 5.90
CA LEU A 223 -18.84 -11.32 4.51
C LEU A 223 -19.56 -12.43 3.72
N LEU A 224 -20.25 -13.32 4.41
CA LEU A 224 -20.95 -14.41 3.77
C LEU A 224 -22.45 -14.29 4.06
N PRO A 225 -23.33 -14.57 3.09
CA PRO A 225 -24.76 -14.58 3.32
C PRO A 225 -25.06 -15.58 4.43
N THR A 226 -25.51 -15.07 5.58
CA THR A 226 -25.78 -15.84 6.83
C THR A 226 -27.03 -16.70 6.77
N SER A 227 -27.63 -16.89 5.61
CA SER A 227 -28.78 -17.80 5.47
C SER A 227 -28.33 -19.26 5.61
N GLY A 228 -28.10 -19.70 6.84
CA GLY A 228 -28.05 -21.12 7.21
C GLY A 228 -26.68 -21.83 7.07
N GLY A 229 -25.57 -21.17 6.69
CA GLY A 229 -24.34 -21.89 6.33
C GLY A 229 -23.04 -21.52 7.05
N SER A 230 -23.03 -20.51 7.92
CA SER A 230 -21.79 -19.99 8.52
C SER A 230 -21.06 -20.98 9.46
N ALA A 231 -21.75 -21.94 10.05
CA ALA A 231 -21.14 -22.97 10.90
C ALA A 231 -20.32 -24.01 10.12
N ALA A 232 -20.43 -24.04 8.80
CA ALA A 232 -19.81 -25.03 7.93
C ALA A 232 -18.45 -24.59 7.36
N LEU A 233 -18.16 -23.29 7.33
CA LEU A 233 -16.93 -22.75 6.78
C LEU A 233 -15.87 -22.62 7.88
N LYS A 234 -14.77 -23.37 7.75
CA LYS A 234 -13.64 -23.37 8.71
C LYS A 234 -12.58 -22.34 8.39
N GLY A 235 -12.39 -22.04 7.10
CA GLY A 235 -11.35 -21.14 6.66
C GLY A 235 -11.38 -20.94 5.15
N MET A 236 -10.43 -20.18 4.66
CA MET A 236 -10.19 -20.02 3.23
C MET A 236 -8.69 -20.01 2.93
N SER A 237 -8.31 -20.46 1.75
CA SER A 237 -6.97 -20.24 1.22
C SER A 237 -7.04 -19.37 -0.03
N MET A 238 -6.04 -18.51 -0.21
CA MET A 238 -5.93 -17.63 -1.38
C MET A 238 -4.55 -17.83 -2.02
N LYS A 239 -4.55 -18.16 -3.31
CA LYS A 239 -3.34 -18.30 -4.12
C LYS A 239 -3.43 -17.40 -5.34
N GLY A 240 -2.31 -16.75 -5.68
CA GLY A 240 -2.30 -15.85 -6.84
C GLY A 240 -1.13 -14.91 -6.86
N THR A 241 -1.27 -13.85 -7.62
CA THR A 241 -0.24 -12.82 -7.76
C THR A 241 -0.83 -11.42 -7.62
N THR A 242 -0.05 -10.51 -7.06
CA THR A 242 -0.31 -9.07 -7.14
C THR A 242 0.85 -8.35 -7.79
N LYS A 243 0.53 -7.26 -8.49
CA LYS A 243 1.53 -6.33 -9.04
C LYS A 243 1.09 -4.92 -8.72
N SER A 244 2.02 -4.09 -8.29
CA SER A 244 1.74 -2.69 -7.96
C SER A 244 2.87 -1.79 -8.43
N ASP A 245 2.50 -0.64 -9.00
CA ASP A 245 3.39 0.48 -9.26
C ASP A 245 3.10 1.56 -8.21
N VAL A 246 4.07 1.86 -7.38
CA VAL A 246 3.95 2.82 -6.27
C VAL A 246 4.90 3.98 -6.51
N THR A 247 4.40 5.21 -6.44
CA THR A 247 5.21 6.42 -6.44
C THR A 247 5.03 7.13 -5.11
N THR A 248 6.12 7.37 -4.40
CA THR A 248 6.12 8.00 -3.08
C THR A 248 7.01 9.22 -3.06
N TRP A 249 6.52 10.31 -2.48
CA TRP A 249 7.25 11.55 -2.20
C TRP A 249 7.68 11.56 -0.74
N ILE A 250 8.98 11.50 -0.52
CA ILE A 250 9.58 11.39 0.81
C ILE A 250 10.29 12.68 1.14
N ASP A 251 9.90 13.31 2.25
CA ASP A 251 10.54 14.50 2.78
C ASP A 251 12.03 14.24 3.06
N LEU A 252 12.91 14.94 2.39
CA LEU A 252 14.36 14.80 2.54
C LEU A 252 14.88 15.28 3.90
N GLY A 253 14.17 16.20 4.55
CA GLY A 253 14.53 16.73 5.87
C GLY A 253 13.92 15.89 7.00
N ALA A 254 12.58 15.76 7.03
CA ALA A 254 11.87 15.08 8.09
C ALA A 254 11.81 13.54 7.89
N ARG A 255 12.16 13.03 6.70
CA ARG A 255 12.26 11.59 6.37
C ARG A 255 10.94 10.85 6.64
N ARG A 256 9.87 11.44 6.17
CA ARG A 256 8.50 10.92 6.26
C ARG A 256 7.83 10.90 4.89
N ILE A 257 6.77 10.15 4.74
CA ILE A 257 5.95 10.19 3.54
C ILE A 257 5.19 11.53 3.52
N VAL A 258 5.20 12.21 2.37
CA VAL A 258 4.43 13.44 2.13
C VAL A 258 3.22 13.16 1.28
N LYS A 259 3.39 12.30 0.27
CA LYS A 259 2.38 11.94 -0.71
C LYS A 259 2.68 10.54 -1.23
N SER A 260 1.66 9.79 -1.59
CA SER A 260 1.81 8.51 -2.29
C SER A 260 0.72 8.34 -3.34
N HIS A 261 1.08 7.67 -4.44
CA HIS A 261 0.17 7.20 -5.47
C HIS A 261 0.52 5.75 -5.79
N SER A 262 -0.48 4.88 -5.84
CA SER A 262 -0.30 3.48 -6.20
C SER A 262 -1.37 3.03 -7.19
N THR A 263 -0.95 2.23 -8.17
CA THR A 263 -1.85 1.45 -9.02
C THR A 263 -1.45 -0.01 -8.94
N GLY A 264 -2.42 -0.92 -8.98
CA GLY A 264 -2.10 -2.33 -8.86
C GLY A 264 -3.12 -3.24 -9.53
N THR A 265 -2.72 -4.50 -9.68
CA THR A 265 -3.56 -5.59 -10.18
C THR A 265 -3.49 -6.77 -9.23
N ILE A 266 -4.56 -7.53 -9.14
CA ILE A 266 -4.63 -8.81 -8.44
C ILE A 266 -5.24 -9.86 -9.36
N ASP A 267 -4.66 -11.06 -9.36
CA ASP A 267 -5.19 -12.27 -9.99
C ASP A 267 -5.01 -13.42 -9.01
N ALA A 268 -6.09 -13.81 -8.35
CA ALA A 268 -6.06 -14.82 -7.31
C ALA A 268 -7.22 -15.80 -7.40
N MET A 269 -7.01 -16.99 -6.85
CA MET A 269 -8.04 -17.99 -6.59
C MET A 269 -8.22 -18.15 -5.08
N ILE A 270 -9.46 -18.25 -4.66
CA ILE A 270 -9.87 -18.48 -3.27
C ILE A 270 -10.54 -19.84 -3.19
N ASP A 271 -10.01 -20.72 -2.36
CA ASP A 271 -10.62 -22.00 -2.02
C ASP A 271 -11.24 -21.90 -0.62
N LEU A 272 -12.49 -22.34 -0.49
CA LEU A 272 -13.21 -22.35 0.77
C LEU A 272 -13.00 -23.68 1.49
N ASN A 273 -12.47 -23.66 2.70
CA ASN A 273 -12.27 -24.83 3.54
C ASN A 273 -13.56 -25.11 4.36
N MET A 274 -14.33 -26.09 3.91
CA MET A 274 -15.58 -26.46 4.55
C MET A 274 -15.38 -27.50 5.66
N ALA A 275 -16.28 -27.54 6.65
CA ALA A 275 -16.36 -28.64 7.59
C ALA A 275 -16.70 -29.95 6.86
N ALA A 276 -16.21 -31.09 7.35
CA ALA A 276 -16.48 -32.39 6.75
C ALA A 276 -18.01 -32.66 6.65
N GLY A 277 -18.47 -32.98 5.45
CA GLY A 277 -19.89 -33.22 5.16
C GLY A 277 -20.75 -31.97 4.95
N ALA A 278 -20.18 -30.78 5.05
CA ALA A 278 -20.88 -29.53 4.76
C ALA A 278 -20.76 -29.18 3.26
N THR A 279 -21.90 -28.87 2.64
CA THR A 279 -21.94 -28.30 1.29
C THR A 279 -22.60 -26.94 1.35
N THR A 280 -22.02 -25.96 0.69
CA THR A 280 -22.70 -24.67 0.50
C THR A 280 -23.41 -24.73 -0.85
N PRO A 281 -24.76 -24.79 -0.88
CA PRO A 281 -25.46 -24.75 -2.15
C PRO A 281 -25.07 -23.50 -2.94
N GLY A 282 -24.59 -23.66 -4.16
CA GLY A 282 -24.20 -22.58 -5.02
C GLY A 282 -22.73 -22.08 -4.88
N LEU A 283 -21.88 -22.70 -4.04
CA LEU A 283 -20.46 -22.40 -3.92
C LEU A 283 -19.64 -23.71 -3.91
N SER A 284 -19.59 -24.41 -5.03
CA SER A 284 -18.68 -25.55 -5.21
C SER A 284 -17.55 -25.15 -6.16
N GLY A 285 -16.31 -25.33 -5.72
CA GLY A 285 -15.09 -25.01 -6.50
C GLY A 285 -14.46 -23.65 -6.17
N PRO A 286 -13.32 -23.35 -6.80
CA PRO A 286 -12.55 -22.16 -6.52
C PRO A 286 -13.29 -20.89 -6.97
N ILE A 287 -13.14 -19.83 -6.19
CA ILE A 287 -13.59 -18.49 -6.52
C ILE A 287 -12.43 -17.74 -7.14
N THR A 288 -12.60 -17.24 -8.35
CA THR A 288 -11.58 -16.38 -8.98
C THR A 288 -11.81 -14.92 -8.55
N PHE A 289 -10.70 -14.22 -8.30
CA PHE A 289 -10.69 -12.83 -7.90
C PHE A 289 -9.67 -12.07 -8.75
N LYS A 290 -10.16 -11.22 -9.65
CA LYS A 290 -9.31 -10.44 -10.57
C LYS A 290 -9.71 -8.99 -10.53
N GLY A 291 -8.70 -8.09 -10.53
CA GLY A 291 -9.04 -6.69 -10.53
C GLY A 291 -7.88 -5.73 -10.54
N THR A 292 -8.24 -4.46 -10.44
CA THR A 292 -7.32 -3.33 -10.37
C THR A 292 -7.63 -2.48 -9.15
N GLN A 293 -6.60 -1.84 -8.64
CA GLN A 293 -6.72 -0.87 -7.55
C GLN A 293 -5.95 0.41 -7.87
N THR A 294 -6.42 1.52 -7.32
CA THR A 294 -5.70 2.79 -7.29
C THR A 294 -5.82 3.35 -5.87
N LEU A 295 -4.73 3.86 -5.34
CA LEU A 295 -4.70 4.52 -4.05
C LEU A 295 -3.95 5.84 -4.17
N ASP A 296 -4.56 6.90 -3.66
CA ASP A 296 -3.97 8.24 -3.56
C ASP A 296 -3.97 8.70 -2.11
N MET A 297 -2.81 9.12 -1.63
CA MET A 297 -2.63 9.76 -0.34
C MET A 297 -1.97 11.13 -0.57
N ASN A 298 -2.69 12.21 -0.30
CA ASN A 298 -2.23 13.57 -0.53
C ASN A 298 -2.21 14.36 0.79
N PRO A 299 -1.24 15.27 1.01
CA PRO A 299 -1.21 16.10 2.20
C PRO A 299 -2.44 17.02 2.26
N VAL A 300 -2.94 17.29 3.49
CA VAL A 300 -4.06 18.22 3.77
C VAL A 300 -3.53 19.53 4.31
#